data_932124dceb96501e18ec89438c1e6192
#
_entry.id   932124dceb96501e18ec89438c1e6192
#
_cell.length_a   1.000
_cell.length_b   1.000
_cell.length_c   1.000
_cell.angle_alpha   90.00
_cell.angle_beta   90.00
_cell.angle_gamma   90.00
#
_symmetry.space_group_name_H-M   'P 1'
#
loop_
_entity.id
_entity.type
_entity.pdbx_description
1 polymer ?
#
loop_
_entity_poly.entity_id
_entity_poly.type
_entity_poly.pdbx_seq_one_letter_code
_entity_poly.pdbx_strand_id
1 'polypeptide(L)'
;MDVKFGVKTLQFPGDRFGELKDSSDFRNDPAVLRERMADDGYLYLPGLLDRDTVLRARERIFEYMDEKGALVPGAPVIDGVMPKEGKTVNLLGNRQITHDSAVLDVLESEDLFGFFGE
;
A
#
# COMPACT_ATOMS: atom_id res chain seq x y z
N MET A 1 14.10 -19.05 -1.82
CA MET A 1 12.69 -19.25 -2.26
C MET A 1 12.58 -18.83 -3.71
N ASP A 2 11.95 -19.65 -4.54
CA ASP A 2 11.70 -19.32 -5.95
C ASP A 2 10.48 -18.42 -6.09
N VAL A 3 10.64 -17.27 -6.75
CA VAL A 3 9.57 -16.32 -7.02
C VAL A 3 9.38 -16.17 -8.52
N LYS A 4 8.14 -16.32 -9.00
CA LYS A 4 7.79 -16.12 -10.41
C LYS A 4 7.50 -14.64 -10.70
N PHE A 5 8.24 -14.11 -11.68
CA PHE A 5 8.05 -12.75 -12.21
C PHE A 5 7.70 -12.87 -13.71
N GLY A 6 6.42 -12.93 -14.01
CA GLY A 6 5.95 -13.25 -15.37
C GLY A 6 6.45 -14.64 -15.79
N VAL A 7 7.26 -14.69 -16.85
CA VAL A 7 7.85 -15.94 -17.36
C VAL A 7 9.18 -16.32 -16.72
N LYS A 8 9.74 -15.46 -15.87
CA LYS A 8 11.04 -15.67 -15.20
C LYS A 8 10.85 -16.18 -13.79
N THR A 9 11.70 -17.14 -13.40
CA THR A 9 11.84 -17.56 -12.01
C THR A 9 13.10 -16.93 -11.44
N LEU A 10 13.00 -16.26 -10.29
CA LEU A 10 14.09 -15.58 -9.60
C LEU A 10 14.23 -16.17 -8.19
N GLN A 11 15.46 -16.22 -7.68
CA GLN A 11 15.74 -16.57 -6.29
C GLN A 11 15.54 -15.34 -5.38
N PHE A 12 14.82 -15.52 -4.25
CA PHE A 12 14.70 -14.53 -3.20
C PHE A 12 15.19 -15.12 -1.86
N PRO A 13 16.10 -14.46 -1.16
CA PRO A 13 16.95 -13.39 -1.66
C PRO A 13 17.94 -13.91 -2.71
N GLY A 14 18.45 -13.04 -3.57
CA GLY A 14 19.41 -13.38 -4.62
C GLY A 14 20.02 -12.13 -5.26
N ASP A 15 20.89 -12.32 -6.27
CA ASP A 15 21.65 -11.24 -6.90
C ASP A 15 20.78 -10.14 -7.55
N ARG A 16 19.55 -10.47 -7.91
CA ARG A 16 18.64 -9.56 -8.62
C ARG A 16 17.39 -9.21 -7.85
N PHE A 17 17.19 -9.83 -6.70
CA PHE A 17 15.95 -9.72 -5.94
C PHE A 17 16.24 -9.90 -4.45
N GLY A 18 16.06 -8.84 -3.68
CA GLY A 18 16.35 -8.78 -2.26
C GLY A 18 15.31 -8.01 -1.48
N GLU A 19 15.58 -7.82 -0.20
CA GLU A 19 14.75 -7.00 0.69
C GLU A 19 15.01 -5.51 0.45
N LEU A 20 13.96 -4.70 0.67
CA LEU A 20 14.07 -3.26 0.64
C LEU A 20 14.84 -2.76 1.87
N LYS A 21 15.69 -1.74 1.67
CA LYS A 21 16.37 -1.07 2.78
C LYS A 21 15.37 -0.22 3.57
N ASP A 22 15.24 -0.50 4.86
CA ASP A 22 14.45 0.31 5.77
C ASP A 22 15.13 1.66 6.01
N SER A 23 14.38 2.75 5.79
CA SER A 23 14.83 4.13 5.98
C SER A 23 14.14 4.82 7.16
N SER A 24 13.38 4.08 7.99
CA SER A 24 12.56 4.65 9.07
C SER A 24 13.39 5.43 10.10
N ASP A 25 14.62 4.99 10.40
CA ASP A 25 15.50 5.66 11.35
C ASP A 25 15.97 7.04 10.87
N PHE A 26 15.88 7.28 9.56
CA PHE A 26 16.31 8.53 8.91
C PHE A 26 15.14 9.42 8.47
N ARG A 27 13.92 9.11 8.86
CA ARG A 27 12.70 9.84 8.41
C ARG A 27 12.75 11.36 8.68
N ASN A 28 13.55 11.78 9.67
CA ASN A 28 13.75 13.19 10.02
C ASN A 28 15.10 13.74 9.52
N ASP A 29 15.78 13.05 8.62
CA ASP A 29 17.05 13.46 8.01
C ASP A 29 16.88 13.56 6.48
N PRO A 30 16.44 14.72 5.96
CA PRO A 30 16.21 14.92 4.53
C PRO A 30 17.45 14.71 3.66
N ALA A 31 18.65 14.96 4.19
CA ALA A 31 19.90 14.78 3.44
C ALA A 31 20.16 13.31 3.16
N VAL A 32 20.06 12.46 4.19
CA VAL A 32 20.21 11.00 4.06
C VAL A 32 19.11 10.40 3.18
N LEU A 33 17.86 10.87 3.30
CA LEU A 33 16.77 10.39 2.46
C LEU A 33 16.95 10.74 0.99
N ARG A 34 17.46 11.94 0.66
CA ARG A 34 17.78 12.33 -0.73
C ARG A 34 18.92 11.49 -1.30
N GLU A 35 19.94 11.22 -0.51
CA GLU A 35 21.05 10.33 -0.91
C GLU A 35 20.54 8.91 -1.20
N ARG A 36 19.77 8.33 -0.30
CA ARG A 36 19.15 7.01 -0.50
C ARG A 36 18.23 6.94 -1.71
N MET A 37 17.43 7.98 -1.93
CA MET A 37 16.57 8.07 -3.12
C MET A 37 17.38 8.15 -4.40
N ALA A 38 18.52 8.88 -4.40
CA ALA A 38 19.40 8.97 -5.55
C ALA A 38 20.13 7.65 -5.85
N ASP A 39 20.57 6.94 -4.81
CA ASP A 39 21.35 5.70 -4.94
C ASP A 39 20.46 4.49 -5.24
N ASP A 40 19.36 4.33 -4.49
CA ASP A 40 18.51 3.14 -4.53
C ASP A 40 17.26 3.33 -5.42
N GLY A 41 16.84 4.57 -5.71
CA GLY A 41 15.67 4.91 -6.51
C GLY A 41 14.34 4.76 -5.77
N TYR A 42 14.36 4.48 -4.45
CA TYR A 42 13.19 4.35 -3.60
C TYR A 42 13.50 4.72 -2.14
N LEU A 43 12.44 4.95 -1.37
CA LEU A 43 12.47 4.98 0.09
C LEU A 43 11.45 3.98 0.62
N TYR A 44 11.86 3.11 1.55
CA TYR A 44 10.98 2.22 2.29
C TYR A 44 10.90 2.73 3.73
N LEU A 45 9.71 3.16 4.13
CA LEU A 45 9.44 3.86 5.40
C LEU A 45 8.28 3.19 6.16
N PRO A 46 8.49 1.98 6.69
CA PRO A 46 7.48 1.32 7.51
C PRO A 46 7.06 2.19 8.69
N GLY A 47 5.75 2.27 8.95
CA GLY A 47 5.19 3.04 10.06
C GLY A 47 5.19 4.57 9.86
N LEU A 48 5.40 5.07 8.63
CA LEU A 48 5.27 6.50 8.34
C LEU A 48 3.84 7.01 8.55
N LEU A 49 2.86 6.24 8.09
CA LEU A 49 1.45 6.61 8.20
C LEU A 49 0.82 6.07 9.49
N ASP A 50 -0.15 6.81 10.04
CA ASP A 50 -0.94 6.36 11.20
C ASP A 50 -1.70 5.08 10.86
N ARG A 51 -1.47 4.04 11.69
CA ARG A 51 -2.01 2.69 11.45
C ARG A 51 -3.55 2.68 11.48
N ASP A 52 -4.16 3.37 12.42
CA ASP A 52 -5.61 3.35 12.59
C ASP A 52 -6.32 4.07 11.45
N THR A 53 -5.73 5.15 10.94
CA THR A 53 -6.21 5.87 9.76
C THR A 53 -6.15 4.98 8.53
N VAL A 54 -5.05 4.25 8.32
CA VAL A 54 -4.90 3.30 7.21
C VAL A 54 -5.91 2.14 7.33
N LEU A 55 -6.14 1.61 8.53
CA LEU A 55 -7.12 0.53 8.74
C LEU A 55 -8.55 0.98 8.46
N ARG A 56 -8.94 2.20 8.85
CA ARG A 56 -10.27 2.76 8.50
C ARG A 56 -10.46 2.89 6.99
N ALA A 57 -9.45 3.37 6.28
CA ALA A 57 -9.49 3.44 4.82
C ALA A 57 -9.61 2.05 4.16
N ARG A 58 -8.86 1.07 4.66
CA ARG A 58 -8.93 -0.33 4.23
C ARG A 58 -10.34 -0.91 4.44
N GLU A 59 -10.91 -0.71 5.62
CA GLU A 59 -12.26 -1.19 5.95
C GLU A 59 -13.28 -0.59 4.98
N ARG A 60 -13.22 0.73 4.75
CA ARG A 60 -14.12 1.41 3.83
C ARG A 60 -14.02 0.91 2.39
N ILE A 61 -12.81 0.64 1.92
CA ILE A 61 -12.57 0.07 0.58
C ILE A 61 -13.19 -1.33 0.49
N PHE A 62 -13.01 -2.18 1.50
CA PHE A 62 -13.55 -3.54 1.49
C PHE A 62 -15.08 -3.56 1.64
N GLU A 63 -15.68 -2.68 2.43
CA GLU A 63 -17.12 -2.49 2.46
C GLU A 63 -17.68 -2.17 1.07
N TYR A 64 -17.05 -1.22 0.38
CA TYR A 64 -17.42 -0.88 -1.00
C TYR A 64 -17.30 -2.09 -1.95
N MET A 65 -16.25 -2.89 -1.82
CA MET A 65 -16.06 -4.10 -2.61
C MET A 65 -17.13 -5.16 -2.30
N ASP A 66 -17.50 -5.30 -1.03
CA ASP A 66 -18.56 -6.22 -0.59
C ASP A 66 -19.94 -5.80 -1.13
N GLU A 67 -20.28 -4.50 -1.07
CA GLU A 67 -21.50 -3.93 -1.69
C GLU A 67 -21.58 -4.23 -3.19
N LYS A 68 -20.46 -4.36 -3.87
CA LYS A 68 -20.38 -4.73 -5.30
C LYS A 68 -20.34 -6.25 -5.55
N GLY A 69 -20.35 -7.06 -4.48
CA GLY A 69 -20.28 -8.50 -4.57
C GLY A 69 -18.92 -9.04 -5.05
N ALA A 70 -17.84 -8.34 -4.73
CA ALA A 70 -16.48 -8.70 -5.11
C ALA A 70 -15.75 -9.50 -4.03
N LEU A 71 -16.31 -9.64 -2.84
CA LEU A 71 -15.74 -10.42 -1.75
C LEU A 71 -16.45 -11.77 -1.58
N VAL A 72 -15.79 -12.71 -0.92
CA VAL A 72 -16.36 -14.02 -0.58
C VAL A 72 -17.45 -13.84 0.49
N PRO A 73 -18.71 -14.25 0.22
CA PRO A 73 -19.78 -14.15 1.19
C PRO A 73 -19.48 -14.94 2.47
N GLY A 74 -19.76 -14.33 3.63
CA GLY A 74 -19.57 -14.96 4.94
C GLY A 74 -18.17 -14.88 5.53
N ALA A 75 -17.16 -14.38 4.77
CA ALA A 75 -15.86 -14.00 5.33
C ALA A 75 -15.96 -12.60 5.98
N PRO A 76 -15.18 -12.31 7.04
CA PRO A 76 -15.13 -10.95 7.60
C PRO A 76 -14.68 -9.94 6.51
N VAL A 77 -15.43 -8.84 6.35
CA VAL A 77 -15.18 -7.84 5.30
C VAL A 77 -13.77 -7.28 5.39
N ILE A 78 -13.28 -7.05 6.61
CA ILE A 78 -11.94 -6.50 6.86
C ILE A 78 -10.79 -7.41 6.36
N ASP A 79 -11.06 -8.69 6.17
CA ASP A 79 -10.06 -9.64 5.64
C ASP A 79 -9.88 -9.47 4.13
N GLY A 80 -10.88 -8.90 3.43
CA GLY A 80 -10.82 -8.59 2.01
C GLY A 80 -10.63 -9.84 1.13
N VAL A 81 -11.26 -10.97 1.52
CA VAL A 81 -11.10 -12.24 0.80
C VAL A 81 -11.80 -12.19 -0.54
N MET A 82 -11.03 -12.26 -1.62
CA MET A 82 -11.56 -12.28 -2.99
C MET A 82 -11.74 -13.71 -3.49
N PRO A 83 -12.81 -14.02 -4.24
CA PRO A 83 -12.97 -15.33 -4.88
C PRO A 83 -11.91 -15.50 -5.99
N LYS A 84 -11.52 -16.76 -6.26
CA LYS A 84 -10.55 -17.08 -7.33
C LYS A 84 -11.07 -16.67 -8.72
N GLU A 85 -12.37 -16.79 -8.91
CA GLU A 85 -13.09 -16.35 -10.11
C GLU A 85 -14.24 -15.44 -9.63
N GLY A 86 -14.22 -14.17 -10.04
CA GLY A 86 -15.22 -13.22 -9.54
C GLY A 86 -15.18 -11.87 -10.26
N LYS A 87 -16.06 -11.00 -9.81
CA LYS A 87 -16.12 -9.62 -10.32
C LYS A 87 -14.89 -8.83 -9.89
N THR A 88 -14.27 -8.16 -10.84
CA THR A 88 -13.30 -7.12 -10.54
C THR A 88 -14.03 -5.79 -10.30
N VAL A 89 -13.62 -5.06 -9.28
CA VAL A 89 -14.10 -3.71 -9.01
C VAL A 89 -13.03 -2.72 -9.41
N ASN A 90 -13.38 -1.78 -10.28
CA ASN A 90 -12.48 -0.69 -10.63
C ASN A 90 -12.48 0.34 -9.49
N LEU A 91 -11.44 0.32 -8.67
CA LEU A 91 -11.26 1.25 -7.55
C LEU A 91 -10.69 2.58 -8.02
N LEU A 92 -9.71 2.57 -8.93
CA LEU A 92 -8.94 3.76 -9.33
C LEU A 92 -9.77 4.79 -10.12
N GLY A 93 -10.73 4.34 -10.90
CA GLY A 93 -11.59 5.22 -11.69
C GLY A 93 -12.89 5.65 -11.00
N ASN A 94 -13.10 5.23 -9.75
CA ASN A 94 -14.36 5.41 -9.05
C ASN A 94 -14.27 6.51 -7.99
N ARG A 95 -14.87 7.66 -8.27
CA ARG A 95 -14.89 8.80 -7.36
C ARG A 95 -15.56 8.52 -6.02
N GLN A 96 -16.52 7.60 -5.97
CA GLN A 96 -17.23 7.26 -4.75
C GLN A 96 -16.28 6.71 -3.69
N ILE A 97 -15.26 5.93 -4.10
CA ILE A 97 -14.29 5.36 -3.15
C ILE A 97 -13.00 6.17 -3.07
N THR A 98 -12.50 6.69 -4.20
CA THR A 98 -11.24 7.46 -4.19
C THR A 98 -11.37 8.82 -3.51
N HIS A 99 -12.60 9.36 -3.38
CA HIS A 99 -12.91 10.59 -2.66
C HIS A 99 -13.70 10.33 -1.36
N ASP A 100 -13.76 9.08 -0.91
CA ASP A 100 -14.29 8.77 0.42
C ASP A 100 -13.42 9.42 1.50
N SER A 101 -14.04 9.97 2.55
CA SER A 101 -13.31 10.71 3.59
C SER A 101 -12.23 9.87 4.26
N ALA A 102 -12.50 8.60 4.54
CA ALA A 102 -11.51 7.72 5.18
C ALA A 102 -10.30 7.45 4.28
N VAL A 103 -10.48 7.44 2.95
CA VAL A 103 -9.39 7.29 1.98
C VAL A 103 -8.60 8.60 1.87
N LEU A 104 -9.30 9.75 1.81
CA LEU A 104 -8.65 11.06 1.77
C LEU A 104 -7.88 11.36 3.06
N ASP A 105 -8.36 10.93 4.23
CA ASP A 105 -7.65 11.06 5.51
C ASP A 105 -6.25 10.42 5.48
N VAL A 106 -6.05 9.37 4.69
CA VAL A 106 -4.73 8.77 4.46
C VAL A 106 -3.94 9.58 3.44
N LEU A 107 -4.54 9.85 2.26
CA LEU A 107 -3.85 10.46 1.13
C LEU A 107 -3.48 11.93 1.37
N GLU A 108 -4.24 12.63 2.18
CA GLU A 108 -4.06 14.03 2.56
C GLU A 108 -3.58 14.19 4.01
N SER A 109 -3.07 13.10 4.63
CA SER A 109 -2.59 13.12 6.01
C SER A 109 -1.39 14.06 6.19
N GLU A 110 -1.29 14.66 7.37
CA GLU A 110 -0.11 15.47 7.75
C GLU A 110 1.17 14.63 7.74
N ASP A 111 1.07 13.32 8.08
CA ASP A 111 2.19 12.39 8.03
C ASP A 111 2.78 12.29 6.62
N LEU A 112 1.93 12.26 5.59
CA LEU A 112 2.36 12.16 4.21
C LEU A 112 2.80 13.53 3.66
N PHE A 113 1.96 14.56 3.79
CA PHE A 113 2.27 15.90 3.29
C PHE A 113 3.42 16.57 4.04
N GLY A 114 3.50 16.39 5.35
CA GLY A 114 4.60 16.90 6.15
C GLY A 114 5.93 16.27 5.77
N PHE A 115 5.93 14.95 5.49
CA PHE A 115 7.13 14.24 5.04
C PHE A 115 7.69 14.79 3.70
N PHE A 116 6.82 15.09 2.74
CA PHE A 116 7.23 15.63 1.44
C PHE A 116 7.39 17.15 1.40
N GLY A 117 6.93 17.86 2.42
CA GLY A 117 6.96 19.31 2.51
C GLY A 117 8.27 19.90 3.04
N GLU A 118 9.25 19.07 3.44
CA GLU A 118 10.54 19.47 3.99
C GLU A 118 11.65 19.61 2.92
#